data_e769fc92c5849b0507d90eb86a9ccb8a
#
_entry.id   e769fc92c5849b0507d90eb86a9ccb8a
#
_cell.length_a   1.000
_cell.length_b   1.000
_cell.length_c   1.000
_cell.angle_alpha   90.00
_cell.angle_beta   90.00
_cell.angle_gamma   90.00
#
_symmetry.space_group_name_H-M   'P 1'
#
loop_
_entity.id
_entity.type
_entity.pdbx_description
1 polymer ?
#
loop_
_entity_poly.entity_id
_entity_poly.type
_entity_poly.pdbx_seq_one_letter_code
_entity_poly.pdbx_strand_id
1 'polypeptide(L)'
;MKIAITAASGKLGSAIVKATVALISQENVIGLARTPDKAKHLGVEVRPGDYNDQKQLEHSLQSVDTLLLVSGMDAPDKRIGQHRNVIEAAKKAGVKKIVYTSVQGAEENTAFSPVVQSNRQTEKDVISSGLDWVVGRNGIYIEPDIEYIENYRKAGGIFNCAGDGRCGYTSRNELAYAYARMLTEDKHNGHTYNLHGEAITQRQLAEYFNSAFGTNLIYKSMTVEAYREERKAELGDFIGTIIAGIYQGIREGKSDNVSHYLTAAGREHESWQTYFARIKANA
;
A
#
# COMPACT_ATOMS: atom_id res chain seq x y z
N MET A 1 -14.08 17.19 13.27
CA MET A 1 -12.89 16.88 12.45
C MET A 1 -13.37 16.13 11.21
N LYS A 2 -13.08 16.68 10.02
CA LYS A 2 -13.38 16.02 8.73
C LYS A 2 -12.13 15.42 8.12
N ILE A 3 -12.21 14.17 7.69
CA ILE A 3 -11.11 13.40 7.12
C ILE A 3 -11.40 13.11 5.66
N ALA A 4 -10.50 13.51 4.75
CA ALA A 4 -10.57 13.15 3.34
C ALA A 4 -9.58 12.04 3.01
N ILE A 5 -10.01 11.06 2.20
CA ILE A 5 -9.20 9.91 1.78
C ILE A 5 -9.17 9.89 0.27
N THR A 6 -7.98 10.10 -0.31
CA THR A 6 -7.81 10.09 -1.76
C THR A 6 -7.82 8.66 -2.32
N ALA A 7 -7.96 8.53 -3.64
CA ALA A 7 -8.08 7.24 -4.34
C ALA A 7 -9.14 6.30 -3.73
N ALA A 8 -10.25 6.87 -3.21
CA ALA A 8 -11.29 6.14 -2.48
C ALA A 8 -11.95 5.01 -3.29
N SER A 9 -11.93 5.06 -4.62
CA SER A 9 -12.43 3.99 -5.49
C SER A 9 -11.45 2.82 -5.67
N GLY A 10 -10.20 2.95 -5.18
CA GLY A 10 -9.19 1.89 -5.25
C GLY A 10 -9.30 0.88 -4.10
N LYS A 11 -8.69 -0.31 -4.26
CA LYS A 11 -8.74 -1.39 -3.26
C LYS A 11 -8.28 -0.92 -1.86
N LEU A 12 -7.14 -0.24 -1.74
CA LEU A 12 -6.64 0.26 -0.45
C LEU A 12 -7.45 1.46 0.05
N GLY A 13 -7.70 2.48 -0.80
CA GLY A 13 -8.44 3.68 -0.40
C GLY A 13 -9.83 3.34 0.13
N SER A 14 -10.57 2.44 -0.54
CA SER A 14 -11.89 2.00 -0.09
C SER A 14 -11.85 1.24 1.25
N ALA A 15 -10.81 0.42 1.47
CA ALA A 15 -10.62 -0.27 2.75
C ALA A 15 -10.35 0.74 3.88
N ILE A 16 -9.52 1.77 3.62
CA ILE A 16 -9.24 2.82 4.62
C ILE A 16 -10.49 3.66 4.91
N VAL A 17 -11.30 4.01 3.90
CA VAL A 17 -12.60 4.68 4.14
C VAL A 17 -13.45 3.88 5.10
N LYS A 18 -13.64 2.58 4.85
CA LYS A 18 -14.43 1.69 5.72
C LYS A 18 -13.87 1.59 7.14
N ALA A 19 -12.55 1.45 7.27
CA ALA A 19 -11.89 1.38 8.57
C ALA A 19 -12.00 2.70 9.33
N THR A 20 -11.92 3.85 8.65
CA THR A 20 -12.06 5.16 9.27
C THR A 20 -13.51 5.40 9.73
N VAL A 21 -14.51 5.03 8.93
CA VAL A 21 -15.93 5.09 9.31
C VAL A 21 -16.24 4.23 10.55
N ALA A 22 -15.50 3.14 10.75
CA ALA A 22 -15.65 2.31 11.96
C ALA A 22 -15.11 2.99 13.24
N LEU A 23 -14.28 4.03 13.12
CA LEU A 23 -13.72 4.77 14.26
C LEU A 23 -14.40 6.11 14.52
N ILE A 24 -14.95 6.74 13.47
CA ILE A 24 -15.60 8.05 13.57
C ILE A 24 -16.91 8.04 12.76
N SER A 25 -17.78 9.02 13.01
CA SER A 25 -19.04 9.17 12.28
C SER A 25 -18.83 9.28 10.77
N GLN A 26 -19.68 8.60 10.01
CA GLN A 26 -19.66 8.53 8.54
C GLN A 26 -19.69 9.93 7.88
N GLU A 27 -20.46 10.87 8.43
CA GLU A 27 -20.56 12.25 7.94
C GLU A 27 -19.24 13.05 8.08
N ASN A 28 -18.27 12.53 8.81
CA ASN A 28 -16.94 13.10 8.98
C ASN A 28 -15.89 12.52 8.03
N VAL A 29 -16.27 11.57 7.18
CA VAL A 29 -15.37 10.92 6.22
C VAL A 29 -15.77 11.28 4.80
N ILE A 30 -14.80 11.75 4.01
CA ILE A 30 -14.96 12.15 2.62
C ILE A 30 -14.05 11.28 1.75
N GLY A 31 -14.62 10.63 0.74
CA GLY A 31 -13.84 9.96 -0.29
C GLY A 31 -13.48 10.92 -1.41
N LEU A 32 -12.22 10.95 -1.85
CA LEU A 32 -11.81 11.63 -3.08
C LEU A 32 -11.50 10.61 -4.15
N ALA A 33 -12.13 10.71 -5.31
CA ALA A 33 -11.93 9.79 -6.42
C ALA A 33 -11.88 10.53 -7.75
N ARG A 34 -11.02 10.11 -8.67
CA ARG A 34 -10.96 10.62 -10.05
C ARG A 34 -12.31 10.45 -10.77
N THR A 35 -13.02 9.36 -10.47
CA THR A 35 -14.39 9.11 -10.94
C THR A 35 -15.26 8.85 -9.70
N PRO A 36 -15.95 9.88 -9.15
CA PRO A 36 -16.70 9.78 -7.90
C PRO A 36 -17.74 8.65 -7.88
N ASP A 37 -18.42 8.39 -9.00
CA ASP A 37 -19.44 7.36 -9.10
C ASP A 37 -18.94 5.95 -8.74
N LYS A 38 -17.65 5.67 -8.99
CA LYS A 38 -17.05 4.38 -8.64
C LYS A 38 -16.86 4.19 -7.14
N ALA A 39 -16.99 5.24 -6.33
CA ALA A 39 -16.86 5.20 -4.89
C ALA A 39 -18.18 5.43 -4.12
N LYS A 40 -19.30 5.66 -4.80
CA LYS A 40 -20.63 5.89 -4.17
C LYS A 40 -21.07 4.75 -3.24
N HIS A 41 -20.68 3.52 -3.55
CA HIS A 41 -20.99 2.34 -2.73
C HIS A 41 -20.38 2.37 -1.33
N LEU A 42 -19.47 3.31 -1.04
CA LEU A 42 -18.84 3.45 0.28
C LEU A 42 -19.77 4.11 1.31
N GLY A 43 -20.86 4.74 0.86
CA GLY A 43 -21.85 5.36 1.74
C GLY A 43 -21.40 6.68 2.38
N VAL A 44 -20.23 7.20 2.06
CA VAL A 44 -19.71 8.51 2.50
C VAL A 44 -19.91 9.58 1.42
N GLU A 45 -19.74 10.86 1.77
CA GLU A 45 -19.62 11.91 0.77
C GLU A 45 -18.42 11.62 -0.15
N VAL A 46 -18.63 11.69 -1.47
CA VAL A 46 -17.54 11.49 -2.45
C VAL A 46 -17.42 12.74 -3.32
N ARG A 47 -16.19 13.28 -3.36
CA ARG A 47 -15.84 14.47 -4.15
C ARG A 47 -14.85 14.12 -5.26
N PRO A 48 -14.74 14.94 -6.31
CA PRO A 48 -13.69 14.79 -7.32
C PRO A 48 -12.29 14.86 -6.72
N GLY A 49 -11.36 14.02 -7.25
CA GLY A 49 -10.00 13.92 -6.70
C GLY A 49 -8.99 13.48 -7.75
N ASP A 50 -8.90 14.19 -8.87
CA ASP A 50 -7.85 13.97 -9.87
C ASP A 50 -6.57 14.67 -9.44
N TYR A 51 -5.48 13.92 -9.28
CA TYR A 51 -4.18 14.43 -8.89
C TYR A 51 -3.54 15.36 -9.95
N ASN A 52 -4.05 15.34 -11.18
CA ASN A 52 -3.62 16.27 -12.24
C ASN A 52 -4.33 17.63 -12.17
N ASP A 53 -5.42 17.75 -11.42
CA ASP A 53 -6.21 18.98 -11.31
C ASP A 53 -6.12 19.57 -9.90
N GLN A 54 -5.09 20.40 -9.69
CA GLN A 54 -4.85 21.04 -8.40
C GLN A 54 -6.02 21.94 -7.96
N LYS A 55 -6.69 22.66 -8.90
CA LYS A 55 -7.82 23.53 -8.56
C LYS A 55 -9.04 22.74 -8.10
N GLN A 56 -9.31 21.62 -8.77
CA GLN A 56 -10.37 20.72 -8.37
C GLN A 56 -10.11 20.14 -6.98
N LEU A 57 -8.86 19.71 -6.70
CA LEU A 57 -8.45 19.22 -5.39
C LEU A 57 -8.60 20.28 -4.30
N GLU A 58 -8.19 21.52 -4.57
CA GLU A 58 -8.33 22.65 -3.65
C GLU A 58 -9.80 22.92 -3.28
N HIS A 59 -10.71 22.85 -4.26
CA HIS A 59 -12.14 22.93 -4.01
C HIS A 59 -12.66 21.73 -3.20
N SER A 60 -12.25 20.53 -3.58
CA SER A 60 -12.71 19.28 -2.94
C SER A 60 -12.21 19.12 -1.51
N LEU A 61 -11.13 19.80 -1.13
CA LEU A 61 -10.55 19.77 0.21
C LEU A 61 -11.09 20.87 1.14
N GLN A 62 -12.06 21.70 0.70
CA GLN A 62 -12.66 22.71 1.57
C GLN A 62 -13.30 22.08 2.80
N SER A 63 -13.04 22.63 3.98
CA SER A 63 -13.52 22.17 5.29
C SER A 63 -12.98 20.80 5.71
N VAL A 64 -11.86 20.33 5.13
CA VAL A 64 -11.15 19.11 5.53
C VAL A 64 -10.06 19.46 6.54
N ASP A 65 -10.02 18.75 7.66
CA ASP A 65 -8.98 18.91 8.69
C ASP A 65 -7.78 18.01 8.44
N THR A 66 -8.03 16.75 8.03
CA THR A 66 -6.99 15.72 7.84
C THR A 66 -7.14 15.07 6.48
N LEU A 67 -6.04 14.89 5.77
CA LEU A 67 -6.00 14.28 4.44
C LEU A 67 -5.15 13.01 4.44
N LEU A 68 -5.67 11.92 3.83
CA LEU A 68 -4.84 10.82 3.39
C LEU A 68 -4.48 10.99 1.92
N LEU A 69 -3.20 11.09 1.62
CA LEU A 69 -2.64 10.98 0.29
C LEU A 69 -2.24 9.52 0.01
N VAL A 70 -3.05 8.82 -0.77
CA VAL A 70 -2.72 7.48 -1.27
C VAL A 70 -1.80 7.61 -2.47
N SER A 71 -0.66 6.91 -2.46
CA SER A 71 0.32 6.96 -3.55
C SER A 71 -0.30 6.58 -4.90
N GLY A 72 -0.06 7.40 -5.92
CA GLY A 72 -0.52 7.17 -7.29
C GLY A 72 0.20 6.01 -7.98
N MET A 73 -0.36 5.53 -9.10
CA MET A 73 0.18 4.41 -9.88
C MET A 73 0.86 4.85 -11.19
N ASP A 74 0.93 6.14 -11.45
CA ASP A 74 1.62 6.67 -12.63
C ASP A 74 3.16 6.49 -12.55
N ALA A 75 3.86 6.71 -13.65
CA ALA A 75 5.32 6.67 -13.71
C ALA A 75 5.95 7.57 -12.62
N PRO A 76 7.15 7.22 -12.10
CA PRO A 76 7.74 7.88 -10.93
C PRO A 76 7.83 9.41 -11.01
N ASP A 77 8.27 9.95 -12.14
CA ASP A 77 8.39 11.38 -12.40
C ASP A 77 7.03 12.09 -12.38
N LYS A 78 6.06 11.56 -13.11
CA LYS A 78 4.69 12.10 -13.15
C LYS A 78 4.02 12.03 -11.77
N ARG A 79 4.23 10.94 -11.04
CA ARG A 79 3.70 10.73 -9.70
C ARG A 79 4.16 11.81 -8.72
N ILE A 80 5.43 12.21 -8.75
CA ILE A 80 5.95 13.29 -7.90
C ILE A 80 5.16 14.59 -8.14
N GLY A 81 4.95 14.98 -9.39
CA GLY A 81 4.16 16.17 -9.74
C GLY A 81 2.72 16.08 -9.25
N GLN A 82 2.07 14.92 -9.44
CA GLN A 82 0.72 14.66 -8.96
C GLN A 82 0.60 14.77 -7.44
N HIS A 83 1.54 14.18 -6.70
CA HIS A 83 1.52 14.25 -5.24
C HIS A 83 1.75 15.68 -4.74
N ARG A 84 2.62 16.46 -5.38
CA ARG A 84 2.81 17.89 -5.09
C ARG A 84 1.54 18.70 -5.31
N ASN A 85 0.77 18.42 -6.37
CA ASN A 85 -0.54 19.05 -6.58
C ASN A 85 -1.49 18.81 -5.39
N VAL A 86 -1.52 17.58 -4.86
CA VAL A 86 -2.35 17.22 -3.69
C VAL A 86 -1.87 17.96 -2.44
N ILE A 87 -0.56 17.99 -2.18
CA ILE A 87 0.04 18.66 -1.02
C ILE A 87 -0.26 20.17 -1.06
N GLU A 88 -0.04 20.82 -2.20
CA GLU A 88 -0.29 22.26 -2.35
C GLU A 88 -1.79 22.58 -2.27
N ALA A 89 -2.66 21.74 -2.83
CA ALA A 89 -4.11 21.89 -2.67
C ALA A 89 -4.54 21.77 -1.21
N ALA A 90 -3.97 20.84 -0.46
CA ALA A 90 -4.23 20.66 0.97
C ALA A 90 -3.82 21.90 1.78
N LYS A 91 -2.62 22.45 1.52
CA LYS A 91 -2.15 23.69 2.16
C LYS A 91 -3.09 24.86 1.89
N LYS A 92 -3.47 25.08 0.63
CA LYS A 92 -4.38 26.18 0.24
C LYS A 92 -5.79 26.05 0.80
N ALA A 93 -6.28 24.81 0.92
CA ALA A 93 -7.59 24.54 1.52
C ALA A 93 -7.61 24.64 3.06
N GLY A 94 -6.44 24.82 3.71
CA GLY A 94 -6.33 24.93 5.16
C GLY A 94 -6.37 23.59 5.90
N VAL A 95 -6.04 22.48 5.22
CA VAL A 95 -5.84 21.16 5.84
C VAL A 95 -4.73 21.27 6.88
N LYS A 96 -4.91 20.65 8.02
CA LYS A 96 -3.96 20.74 9.16
C LYS A 96 -2.97 19.58 9.17
N LYS A 97 -3.42 18.38 8.76
CA LYS A 97 -2.64 17.13 8.83
C LYS A 97 -2.71 16.36 7.52
N ILE A 98 -1.57 15.84 7.09
CA ILE A 98 -1.45 14.94 5.93
C ILE A 98 -0.87 13.60 6.36
N VAL A 99 -1.53 12.51 6.00
CA VAL A 99 -1.04 11.14 6.14
C VAL A 99 -0.71 10.62 4.74
N TYR A 100 0.47 10.02 4.56
CA TYR A 100 0.91 9.55 3.25
C TYR A 100 1.16 8.05 3.24
N THR A 101 0.67 7.36 2.18
CA THR A 101 0.98 5.96 1.95
C THR A 101 2.22 5.83 1.08
N SER A 102 3.35 5.55 1.68
CA SER A 102 4.63 5.24 1.04
C SER A 102 4.82 3.72 0.90
N VAL A 103 5.98 3.28 0.48
CA VAL A 103 6.29 1.86 0.26
C VAL A 103 7.67 1.51 0.82
N GLN A 104 7.83 0.28 1.29
CA GLN A 104 9.12 -0.32 1.59
C GLN A 104 9.76 -0.87 0.29
N GLY A 105 11.08 -0.98 0.27
CA GLY A 105 11.81 -1.54 -0.86
C GLY A 105 13.22 -0.98 -0.98
N ALA A 106 13.97 -1.55 -1.92
CA ALA A 106 15.31 -1.10 -2.24
C ALA A 106 15.29 0.30 -2.88
N GLU A 107 16.06 1.23 -2.34
CA GLU A 107 16.18 2.58 -2.90
C GLU A 107 17.09 2.64 -4.13
N GLU A 108 17.96 1.63 -4.29
CA GLU A 108 18.93 1.52 -5.38
C GLU A 108 19.06 0.08 -5.87
N ASN A 109 19.63 -0.09 -7.04
CA ASN A 109 20.10 -1.35 -7.64
C ASN A 109 19.00 -2.37 -8.01
N THR A 110 17.73 -1.99 -7.98
CA THR A 110 16.64 -2.83 -8.50
C THR A 110 15.76 -2.06 -9.50
N ALA A 111 15.04 -2.77 -10.33
CA ALA A 111 14.11 -2.14 -11.26
C ALA A 111 12.89 -1.49 -10.55
N PHE A 112 12.66 -1.81 -9.27
CA PHE A 112 11.64 -1.15 -8.44
C PHE A 112 12.16 0.13 -7.77
N SER A 113 13.48 0.35 -7.72
CA SER A 113 14.08 1.50 -7.04
C SER A 113 13.56 2.86 -7.50
N PRO A 114 13.31 3.13 -8.80
CA PRO A 114 12.72 4.41 -9.22
C PRO A 114 11.34 4.67 -8.58
N VAL A 115 10.52 3.64 -8.37
CA VAL A 115 9.24 3.75 -7.67
C VAL A 115 9.49 4.08 -6.19
N VAL A 116 10.40 3.40 -5.53
CA VAL A 116 10.77 3.68 -4.13
C VAL A 116 11.30 5.10 -3.98
N GLN A 117 12.20 5.55 -4.84
CA GLN A 117 12.77 6.90 -4.84
C GLN A 117 11.70 7.98 -5.01
N SER A 118 10.70 7.77 -5.90
CA SER A 118 9.59 8.71 -6.05
C SER A 118 8.73 8.80 -4.79
N ASN A 119 8.57 7.71 -4.05
CA ASN A 119 7.89 7.71 -2.75
C ASN A 119 8.75 8.47 -1.70
N ARG A 120 10.08 8.26 -1.67
CA ARG A 120 10.99 9.01 -0.77
C ARG A 120 10.97 10.51 -1.06
N GLN A 121 10.87 10.89 -2.35
CA GLN A 121 10.70 12.31 -2.69
C GLN A 121 9.38 12.87 -2.15
N THR A 122 8.29 12.13 -2.28
CA THR A 122 6.99 12.53 -1.71
C THR A 122 7.04 12.60 -0.18
N GLU A 123 7.72 11.66 0.50
CA GLU A 123 7.94 11.75 1.95
C GLU A 123 8.61 13.07 2.34
N LYS A 124 9.67 13.48 1.60
CA LYS A 124 10.36 14.77 1.81
C LYS A 124 9.41 15.95 1.59
N ASP A 125 8.63 15.92 0.52
CA ASP A 125 7.67 16.98 0.19
C ASP A 125 6.57 17.09 1.27
N VAL A 126 6.07 15.97 1.81
CA VAL A 126 5.11 15.91 2.92
C VAL A 126 5.72 16.45 4.21
N ILE A 127 6.90 16.01 4.58
CA ILE A 127 7.61 16.45 5.81
C ILE A 127 7.90 17.96 5.77
N SER A 128 8.26 18.49 4.62
CA SER A 128 8.56 19.92 4.43
C SER A 128 7.33 20.79 4.14
N SER A 129 6.12 20.22 4.11
CA SER A 129 4.89 20.94 3.72
C SER A 129 4.45 22.03 4.69
N GLY A 130 4.90 21.96 5.96
CA GLY A 130 4.43 22.82 7.05
C GLY A 130 3.12 22.34 7.68
N LEU A 131 2.57 21.20 7.24
CA LEU A 131 1.43 20.54 7.88
C LEU A 131 1.91 19.53 8.93
N ASP A 132 1.07 19.17 9.89
CA ASP A 132 1.29 17.94 10.65
C ASP A 132 1.32 16.76 9.70
N TRP A 133 2.21 15.81 9.90
CA TRP A 133 2.41 14.73 8.94
C TRP A 133 2.60 13.36 9.59
N VAL A 134 2.19 12.33 8.87
CA VAL A 134 2.50 10.91 9.18
C VAL A 134 2.80 10.18 7.88
N VAL A 135 3.81 9.34 7.88
CA VAL A 135 4.17 8.49 6.73
C VAL A 135 4.05 7.02 7.10
N GLY A 136 3.25 6.27 6.34
CA GLY A 136 3.23 4.81 6.40
C GLY A 136 3.99 4.23 5.22
N ARG A 137 5.07 3.47 5.45
CA ARG A 137 5.77 2.69 4.44
C ARG A 137 5.16 1.29 4.39
N ASN A 138 4.29 1.06 3.43
CA ASN A 138 3.60 -0.22 3.28
C ASN A 138 4.58 -1.35 2.96
N GLY A 139 4.41 -2.49 3.61
CA GLY A 139 4.96 -3.76 3.16
C GLY A 139 4.31 -4.24 1.85
N ILE A 140 4.78 -5.36 1.34
CA ILE A 140 4.21 -5.97 0.13
C ILE A 140 2.82 -6.55 0.45
N TYR A 141 1.85 -6.30 -0.42
CA TYR A 141 0.50 -6.83 -0.23
C TYR A 141 0.46 -8.32 -0.50
N ILE A 142 -0.18 -9.09 0.39
CA ILE A 142 -0.32 -10.55 0.27
C ILE A 142 -1.41 -10.94 -0.73
N GLU A 143 -2.42 -10.08 -0.95
CA GLU A 143 -3.57 -10.41 -1.76
C GLU A 143 -3.26 -10.70 -3.24
N PRO A 144 -2.29 -10.04 -3.92
CA PRO A 144 -1.90 -10.44 -5.27
C PRO A 144 -1.43 -11.89 -5.37
N ASP A 145 -0.68 -12.38 -4.39
CA ASP A 145 -0.23 -13.79 -4.37
C ASP A 145 -1.42 -14.74 -4.15
N ILE A 146 -2.41 -14.34 -3.34
CA ILE A 146 -3.65 -15.12 -3.16
C ILE A 146 -4.49 -15.12 -4.43
N GLU A 147 -4.65 -13.96 -5.08
CA GLU A 147 -5.35 -13.81 -6.35
C GLU A 147 -4.68 -14.67 -7.46
N TYR A 148 -3.37 -14.97 -7.34
CA TYR A 148 -2.57 -15.74 -8.29
C TYR A 148 -2.51 -17.26 -7.98
N ILE A 149 -3.23 -17.75 -6.97
CA ILE A 149 -3.13 -19.14 -6.47
C ILE A 149 -3.37 -20.20 -7.56
N GLU A 150 -4.29 -19.98 -8.48
CA GLU A 150 -4.57 -20.93 -9.56
C GLU A 150 -3.40 -21.06 -10.56
N ASN A 151 -2.64 -20.00 -10.76
CA ASN A 151 -1.44 -20.03 -11.59
C ASN A 151 -0.33 -20.82 -10.86
N TYR A 152 -0.15 -20.61 -9.55
CA TYR A 152 0.77 -21.41 -8.75
C TYR A 152 0.38 -22.89 -8.75
N ARG A 153 -0.92 -23.21 -8.65
CA ARG A 153 -1.44 -24.59 -8.72
C ARG A 153 -1.12 -25.25 -10.06
N LYS A 154 -1.33 -24.56 -11.17
CA LYS A 154 -0.99 -25.04 -12.52
C LYS A 154 0.50 -25.27 -12.71
N ALA A 155 1.32 -24.37 -12.17
CA ALA A 155 2.77 -24.45 -12.23
C ALA A 155 3.36 -25.50 -11.24
N GLY A 156 2.60 -25.94 -10.25
CA GLY A 156 3.06 -26.84 -9.18
C GLY A 156 3.95 -26.16 -8.13
N GLY A 157 4.03 -24.83 -8.11
CA GLY A 157 4.87 -24.11 -7.16
C GLY A 157 4.90 -22.59 -7.32
N ILE A 158 5.61 -21.97 -6.40
CA ILE A 158 5.98 -20.55 -6.46
C ILE A 158 7.38 -20.46 -7.05
N PHE A 159 7.50 -19.83 -8.20
CA PHE A 159 8.76 -19.64 -8.92
C PHE A 159 9.05 -18.15 -9.06
N ASN A 160 10.07 -17.65 -8.35
CA ASN A 160 10.49 -16.25 -8.41
C ASN A 160 11.95 -16.07 -7.98
N CYS A 161 12.46 -14.86 -8.05
CA CYS A 161 13.85 -14.57 -7.78
C CYS A 161 14.15 -14.14 -6.33
N ALA A 162 13.23 -14.29 -5.38
CA ALA A 162 13.43 -13.84 -3.99
C ALA A 162 14.52 -14.63 -3.21
N GLY A 163 14.91 -15.82 -3.67
CA GLY A 163 15.88 -16.66 -2.93
C GLY A 163 15.33 -17.05 -1.56
N ASP A 164 16.18 -17.00 -0.56
CA ASP A 164 15.81 -17.21 0.84
C ASP A 164 15.49 -15.90 1.58
N GLY A 165 15.33 -14.79 0.84
CA GLY A 165 14.99 -13.50 1.39
C GLY A 165 13.64 -13.49 2.07
N ARG A 166 13.53 -12.72 3.16
CA ARG A 166 12.29 -12.53 3.92
C ARG A 166 11.56 -11.30 3.40
N CYS A 167 10.26 -11.39 3.32
CA CYS A 167 9.38 -10.31 2.86
C CYS A 167 8.44 -9.88 3.98
N GLY A 168 8.48 -8.61 4.34
CA GLY A 168 7.49 -7.97 5.20
C GLY A 168 6.17 -7.81 4.47
N TYR A 169 5.38 -8.89 4.41
CA TYR A 169 4.04 -8.85 3.85
C TYR A 169 3.05 -8.15 4.79
N THR A 170 2.01 -7.59 4.21
CA THR A 170 0.86 -7.03 4.92
C THR A 170 -0.42 -7.26 4.12
N SER A 171 -1.58 -7.18 4.77
CA SER A 171 -2.86 -7.17 4.05
C SER A 171 -3.42 -5.74 3.94
N ARG A 172 -4.26 -5.51 2.92
CA ARG A 172 -4.96 -4.23 2.76
C ARG A 172 -5.83 -3.89 3.97
N ASN A 173 -6.39 -4.90 4.65
CA ASN A 173 -7.21 -4.69 5.85
C ASN A 173 -6.36 -4.24 7.04
N GLU A 174 -5.20 -4.84 7.24
CA GLU A 174 -4.26 -4.42 8.29
C GLU A 174 -3.76 -3.00 8.04
N LEU A 175 -3.38 -2.68 6.79
CA LEU A 175 -3.03 -1.31 6.42
C LEU A 175 -4.18 -0.34 6.67
N ALA A 176 -5.40 -0.70 6.26
CA ALA A 176 -6.56 0.15 6.44
C ALA A 176 -6.80 0.46 7.92
N TYR A 177 -6.66 -0.53 8.79
CA TYR A 177 -6.77 -0.34 10.23
C TYR A 177 -5.69 0.61 10.76
N ALA A 178 -4.43 0.39 10.41
CA ALA A 178 -3.32 1.26 10.86
C ALA A 178 -3.49 2.71 10.36
N TYR A 179 -3.84 2.91 9.08
CA TYR A 179 -4.09 4.24 8.53
C TYR A 179 -5.27 4.95 9.18
N ALA A 180 -6.35 4.24 9.50
CA ALA A 180 -7.48 4.84 10.21
C ALA A 180 -7.06 5.38 11.59
N ARG A 181 -6.19 4.66 12.32
CA ARG A 181 -5.61 5.13 13.59
C ARG A 181 -4.71 6.35 13.36
N MET A 182 -3.80 6.30 12.39
CA MET A 182 -2.92 7.42 12.07
C MET A 182 -3.69 8.69 11.65
N LEU A 183 -4.84 8.54 10.99
CA LEU A 183 -5.70 9.65 10.60
C LEU A 183 -6.44 10.30 11.78
N THR A 184 -6.80 9.52 12.77
CA THR A 184 -7.67 9.95 13.89
C THR A 184 -6.93 10.31 15.16
N GLU A 185 -5.63 9.99 15.27
CA GLU A 185 -4.84 10.18 16.50
C GLU A 185 -3.61 11.07 16.24
N ASP A 186 -3.47 12.12 17.05
CA ASP A 186 -2.36 13.10 16.90
C ASP A 186 -1.02 12.58 17.42
N LYS A 187 -1.03 11.55 18.25
CA LYS A 187 0.22 10.92 18.75
C LYS A 187 1.13 10.38 17.64
N HIS A 188 0.60 10.23 16.41
CA HIS A 188 1.35 9.76 15.25
C HIS A 188 2.05 10.89 14.48
N ASN A 189 1.73 12.16 14.77
CA ASN A 189 2.31 13.30 14.07
C ASN A 189 3.84 13.28 14.15
N GLY A 190 4.51 13.55 13.03
CA GLY A 190 5.97 13.55 12.95
C GLY A 190 6.62 12.16 12.85
N HIS A 191 5.86 11.09 12.62
CA HIS A 191 6.41 9.74 12.59
C HIS A 191 6.33 9.09 11.21
N THR A 192 7.33 8.23 10.93
CA THR A 192 7.35 7.33 9.79
C THR A 192 7.33 5.88 10.29
N TYR A 193 6.41 5.06 9.77
CA TYR A 193 6.18 3.68 10.19
C TYR A 193 6.39 2.69 9.05
N ASN A 194 7.13 1.62 9.27
CA ASN A 194 7.11 0.43 8.41
C ASN A 194 5.90 -0.43 8.80
N LEU A 195 4.98 -0.63 7.87
CA LEU A 195 3.69 -1.27 8.13
C LEU A 195 3.62 -2.65 7.48
N HIS A 196 3.98 -3.67 8.23
CA HIS A 196 3.89 -5.07 7.80
C HIS A 196 3.78 -6.02 8.99
N GLY A 197 3.37 -7.25 8.73
CA GLY A 197 3.35 -8.34 9.69
C GLY A 197 4.71 -9.00 9.87
N GLU A 198 4.72 -10.20 10.41
CA GLU A 198 5.94 -11.02 10.44
C GLU A 198 6.49 -11.20 9.02
N ALA A 199 7.79 -10.94 8.83
CA ALA A 199 8.43 -11.19 7.54
C ALA A 199 8.60 -12.70 7.33
N ILE A 200 8.20 -13.20 6.16
CA ILE A 200 8.25 -14.60 5.78
C ILE A 200 9.01 -14.83 4.47
N THR A 201 9.56 -16.03 4.31
CA THR A 201 10.17 -16.48 3.06
C THR A 201 9.10 -16.96 2.07
N GLN A 202 9.46 -17.08 0.78
CA GLN A 202 8.57 -17.64 -0.23
C GLN A 202 8.27 -19.15 0.02
N ARG A 203 9.15 -19.85 0.70
CA ARG A 203 8.91 -21.23 1.16
C ARG A 203 7.82 -21.27 2.22
N GLN A 204 7.88 -20.42 3.23
CA GLN A 204 6.83 -20.30 4.24
C GLN A 204 5.48 -19.86 3.62
N LEU A 205 5.51 -18.97 2.62
CA LEU A 205 4.31 -18.61 1.89
C LEU A 205 3.68 -19.80 1.18
N ALA A 206 4.48 -20.66 0.52
CA ALA A 206 3.98 -21.90 -0.09
C ALA A 206 3.37 -22.85 0.94
N GLU A 207 3.96 -22.97 2.13
CA GLU A 207 3.44 -23.78 3.25
C GLU A 207 2.07 -23.25 3.73
N TYR A 208 1.92 -21.93 3.88
CA TYR A 208 0.62 -21.32 4.21
C TYR A 208 -0.43 -21.56 3.13
N PHE A 209 -0.06 -21.45 1.84
CA PHE A 209 -0.97 -21.76 0.73
C PHE A 209 -1.37 -23.23 0.71
N ASN A 210 -0.43 -24.15 0.93
CA ASN A 210 -0.72 -25.57 1.02
C ASN A 210 -1.74 -25.86 2.12
N SER A 211 -1.57 -25.25 3.29
CA SER A 211 -2.51 -25.40 4.40
C SER A 211 -3.89 -24.80 4.12
N ALA A 212 -3.94 -23.61 3.51
CA ALA A 212 -5.18 -22.87 3.28
C ALA A 212 -5.99 -23.42 2.12
N PHE A 213 -5.34 -23.76 1.01
CA PHE A 213 -5.98 -24.11 -0.26
C PHE A 213 -5.89 -25.60 -0.64
N GLY A 214 -5.30 -26.44 0.23
CA GLY A 214 -5.14 -27.87 -0.03
C GLY A 214 -4.24 -28.17 -1.23
N THR A 215 -3.21 -27.36 -1.45
CA THR A 215 -2.24 -27.51 -2.54
C THR A 215 -0.97 -28.25 -2.07
N ASN A 216 -0.08 -28.59 -3.00
CA ASN A 216 1.25 -29.16 -2.72
C ASN A 216 2.32 -28.32 -3.42
N LEU A 217 2.26 -27.00 -3.25
CA LEU A 217 3.20 -26.08 -3.87
C LEU A 217 4.59 -26.23 -3.26
N ILE A 218 5.61 -26.19 -4.11
CA ILE A 218 7.01 -26.03 -3.71
C ILE A 218 7.46 -24.61 -4.01
N TYR A 219 8.49 -24.15 -3.32
CA TYR A 219 9.20 -22.93 -3.74
C TYR A 219 10.49 -23.30 -4.44
N LYS A 220 10.76 -22.68 -5.61
CA LYS A 220 12.03 -22.79 -6.32
C LYS A 220 12.51 -21.42 -6.75
N SER A 221 13.70 -21.06 -6.30
CA SER A 221 14.34 -19.80 -6.67
C SER A 221 14.80 -19.81 -8.12
N MET A 222 14.57 -18.69 -8.82
CA MET A 222 15.07 -18.39 -10.16
C MET A 222 16.21 -17.38 -10.09
N THR A 223 16.94 -17.16 -11.21
CA THR A 223 17.76 -15.96 -11.35
C THR A 223 16.88 -14.72 -11.55
N VAL A 224 17.41 -13.54 -11.26
CA VAL A 224 16.68 -12.28 -11.47
C VAL A 224 16.32 -12.08 -12.93
N GLU A 225 17.26 -12.41 -13.83
CA GLU A 225 17.09 -12.28 -15.27
C GLU A 225 15.99 -13.20 -15.81
N ALA A 226 16.00 -14.48 -15.43
CA ALA A 226 14.99 -15.45 -15.87
C ALA A 226 13.61 -15.05 -15.38
N TYR A 227 13.48 -14.65 -14.11
CA TYR A 227 12.20 -14.20 -13.57
C TYR A 227 11.69 -12.92 -14.22
N ARG A 228 12.59 -11.97 -14.53
CA ARG A 228 12.24 -10.74 -15.23
C ARG A 228 11.67 -11.03 -16.61
N GLU A 229 12.32 -11.88 -17.40
CA GLU A 229 11.83 -12.21 -18.74
C GLU A 229 10.48 -12.94 -18.69
N GLU A 230 10.28 -13.85 -17.75
CA GLU A 230 8.99 -14.51 -17.54
C GLU A 230 7.87 -13.50 -17.19
N ARG A 231 8.13 -12.59 -16.24
CA ARG A 231 7.15 -11.56 -15.85
C ARG A 231 6.85 -10.57 -16.98
N LYS A 232 7.85 -10.21 -17.78
CA LYS A 232 7.67 -9.35 -18.96
C LYS A 232 6.78 -10.03 -20.01
N ALA A 233 7.00 -11.30 -20.25
CA ALA A 233 6.19 -12.08 -21.19
C ALA A 233 4.72 -12.16 -20.77
N GLU A 234 4.45 -12.27 -19.47
CA GLU A 234 3.09 -12.40 -18.94
C GLU A 234 2.38 -11.04 -18.75
N LEU A 235 3.07 -10.01 -18.25
CA LEU A 235 2.46 -8.78 -17.76
C LEU A 235 2.86 -7.53 -18.57
N GLY A 236 3.67 -7.71 -19.60
CA GLY A 236 4.25 -6.62 -20.36
C GLY A 236 5.53 -6.06 -19.72
N ASP A 237 6.31 -5.35 -20.53
CA ASP A 237 7.67 -4.92 -20.19
C ASP A 237 7.74 -4.10 -18.90
N PHE A 238 6.89 -3.11 -18.74
CA PHE A 238 6.92 -2.19 -17.60
C PHE A 238 6.55 -2.90 -16.28
N ILE A 239 5.40 -3.56 -16.23
CA ILE A 239 4.91 -4.19 -14.99
C ILE A 239 5.79 -5.38 -14.61
N GLY A 240 6.15 -6.23 -15.59
CA GLY A 240 6.99 -7.39 -15.35
C GLY A 240 8.36 -7.02 -14.80
N THR A 241 8.97 -5.95 -15.32
CA THR A 241 10.25 -5.43 -14.85
C THR A 241 10.15 -4.92 -13.40
N ILE A 242 9.11 -4.18 -13.07
CA ILE A 242 8.88 -3.68 -11.69
C ILE A 242 8.70 -4.85 -10.71
N ILE A 243 7.89 -5.85 -11.06
CA ILE A 243 7.67 -7.02 -10.19
C ILE A 243 8.98 -7.77 -9.96
N ALA A 244 9.78 -8.00 -11.00
CA ALA A 244 11.09 -8.64 -10.84
C ALA A 244 12.00 -7.83 -9.90
N GLY A 245 11.97 -6.50 -9.98
CA GLY A 245 12.71 -5.61 -9.09
C GLY A 245 12.26 -5.68 -7.62
N ILE A 246 10.97 -5.90 -7.36
CA ILE A 246 10.45 -6.14 -6.01
C ILE A 246 11.06 -7.43 -5.43
N TYR A 247 10.97 -8.55 -6.16
CA TYR A 247 11.49 -9.83 -5.70
C TYR A 247 13.02 -9.87 -5.62
N GLN A 248 13.72 -9.10 -6.48
CA GLN A 248 15.15 -8.87 -6.32
C GLN A 248 15.43 -8.15 -5.00
N GLY A 249 14.68 -7.11 -4.66
CA GLY A 249 14.81 -6.41 -3.38
C GLY A 249 14.55 -7.32 -2.17
N ILE A 250 13.63 -8.27 -2.26
CA ILE A 250 13.41 -9.29 -1.22
C ILE A 250 14.67 -10.17 -1.07
N ARG A 251 15.23 -10.67 -2.18
CA ARG A 251 16.48 -11.44 -2.19
C ARG A 251 17.62 -10.71 -1.49
N GLU A 252 17.70 -9.40 -1.67
CA GLU A 252 18.76 -8.54 -1.14
C GLU A 252 18.48 -8.05 0.30
N GLY A 253 17.42 -8.56 0.96
CA GLY A 253 17.06 -8.22 2.34
C GLY A 253 16.47 -6.80 2.50
N LYS A 254 16.01 -6.16 1.41
CA LYS A 254 15.46 -4.79 1.44
C LYS A 254 13.98 -4.73 1.79
N SER A 255 13.36 -5.87 2.09
CA SER A 255 11.96 -6.02 2.48
C SER A 255 11.80 -6.68 3.87
N ASP A 256 12.90 -6.90 4.60
CA ASP A 256 12.93 -7.43 5.97
C ASP A 256 13.34 -6.31 6.94
N ASN A 257 12.50 -5.28 7.03
CA ASN A 257 12.70 -4.14 7.92
C ASN A 257 12.07 -4.42 9.29
N VAL A 258 12.46 -3.63 10.30
CA VAL A 258 11.74 -3.65 11.58
C VAL A 258 10.32 -3.13 11.37
N SER A 259 9.32 -3.93 11.75
CA SER A 259 7.92 -3.50 11.70
C SER A 259 7.59 -2.53 12.83
N HIS A 260 6.89 -1.46 12.49
CA HIS A 260 6.32 -0.51 13.44
C HIS A 260 4.79 -0.66 13.54
N TYR A 261 4.24 -1.79 13.06
CA TYR A 261 2.79 -1.98 12.98
C TYR A 261 2.12 -1.86 14.34
N LEU A 262 2.66 -2.51 15.39
CA LEU A 262 2.13 -2.42 16.75
C LEU A 262 2.01 -0.96 17.22
N THR A 263 3.02 -0.14 16.98
CA THR A 263 3.02 1.28 17.39
C THR A 263 1.98 2.08 16.59
N ALA A 264 1.88 1.84 15.28
CA ALA A 264 0.96 2.57 14.41
C ALA A 264 -0.51 2.15 14.61
N ALA A 265 -0.77 0.87 14.84
CA ALA A 265 -2.10 0.30 14.94
C ALA A 265 -2.61 0.19 16.40
N GLY A 266 -1.71 0.21 17.38
CA GLY A 266 -2.06 -0.04 18.80
C GLY A 266 -2.37 -1.51 19.10
N ARG A 267 -2.12 -2.41 18.16
CA ARG A 267 -2.22 -3.87 18.29
C ARG A 267 -1.23 -4.56 17.36
N GLU A 268 -0.97 -5.83 17.63
CA GLU A 268 -0.18 -6.66 16.72
C GLU A 268 -0.88 -6.83 15.35
N HIS A 269 -0.09 -6.99 14.31
CA HIS A 269 -0.56 -7.40 13.01
C HIS A 269 -1.16 -8.82 13.11
N GLU A 270 -2.25 -9.11 12.39
CA GLU A 270 -2.81 -10.46 12.31
C GLU A 270 -1.71 -11.45 11.90
N SER A 271 -1.53 -12.54 12.67
CA SER A 271 -0.54 -13.55 12.33
C SER A 271 -0.90 -14.23 11.01
N TRP A 272 0.10 -14.67 10.24
CA TRP A 272 -0.16 -15.36 8.98
C TRP A 272 -0.93 -16.65 9.18
N GLN A 273 -0.71 -17.33 10.29
CA GLN A 273 -1.49 -18.53 10.66
C GLN A 273 -2.98 -18.19 10.79
N THR A 274 -3.33 -17.14 11.51
CA THR A 274 -4.72 -16.68 11.68
C THR A 274 -5.31 -16.18 10.35
N TYR A 275 -4.55 -15.39 9.61
CA TYR A 275 -4.96 -14.87 8.32
C TYR A 275 -5.34 -15.99 7.33
N PHE A 276 -4.47 -16.97 7.15
CA PHE A 276 -4.70 -18.10 6.23
C PHE A 276 -5.75 -19.09 6.73
N ALA A 277 -5.89 -19.27 8.05
CA ALA A 277 -7.00 -20.04 8.62
C ALA A 277 -8.36 -19.40 8.31
N ARG A 278 -8.45 -18.07 8.39
CA ARG A 278 -9.65 -17.31 8.03
C ARG A 278 -9.96 -17.36 6.51
N ILE A 279 -8.94 -17.31 5.66
CA ILE A 279 -9.11 -17.49 4.20
C ILE A 279 -9.70 -18.87 3.92
N LYS A 280 -9.14 -19.92 4.53
CA LYS A 280 -9.62 -21.31 4.39
C LYS A 280 -11.10 -21.47 4.81
N ALA A 281 -11.51 -20.80 5.87
CA ALA A 281 -12.89 -20.89 6.37
C ALA A 281 -13.93 -20.20 5.46
N ASN A 282 -13.47 -19.28 4.60
CA ASN A 282 -14.30 -18.51 3.66
C ASN A 282 -14.23 -19.00 2.21
N ALA A 283 -13.42 -20.02 1.93
CA ALA A 283 -13.26 -20.64 0.60
C ALA A 283 -14.20 -21.84 0.44
#